data_0c430712b3c54213e7b2512f31f4d4f5
#
_entry.id   0c430712b3c54213e7b2512f31f4d4f5
#
_cell.length_a   1.000
_cell.length_b   1.000
_cell.length_c   1.000
_cell.angle_alpha   90.00
_cell.angle_beta   90.00
_cell.angle_gamma   90.00
#
_symmetry.space_group_name_H-M   'P 1'
#
loop_
_entity.id
_entity.type
_entity.pdbx_description
1 polymer ?
#
loop_
_entity_poly.entity_id
_entity_poly.type
_entity_poly.pdbx_seq_one_letter_code
_entity_poly.pdbx_strand_id
1 'polypeptide(L)'
;MDRFKAMHTFVQIAEQGSLTRAAESMGSSLPAVVRSLAALEAHLGVRLFHRTTRRLSLTEEGRHYLPSAREVLLAADAADLALKAEAHEPAGQLTITAPVLFGHMYVAPAITRFMKRYDKVRCSVLLYDRTVNLLEENIDIGIRISPLQDSSLVAQTLGTIRRVVAASPDFLAHHGTPRHPRDLAGAPSVRGRIDAPPQWQFHEGGKTVSVTPSNRLEFNHLAPAVEACAAGMGFGTFFSYQVLPYVAQGRLKLVLEDYEPPPRPVSVIYPNARLLPARTRAFIDWMKSEFSGMRM
;
A
#
# COMPACT_ATOMS: atom_id res chain seq x y z
N MET A 1 -33.89 13.78 13.78
CA MET A 1 -32.43 13.60 13.99
C MET A 1 -31.73 13.83 12.66
N ASP A 2 -30.76 14.72 12.61
CA ASP A 2 -29.87 14.83 11.46
C ASP A 2 -28.90 13.62 11.48
N ARG A 3 -29.14 12.67 10.59
CA ARG A 3 -28.44 11.39 10.55
C ARG A 3 -26.95 11.55 10.15
N PHE A 4 -26.66 12.48 9.23
CA PHE A 4 -25.28 12.76 8.82
C PHE A 4 -24.47 13.37 9.95
N LYS A 5 -25.04 14.37 10.63
CA LYS A 5 -24.42 14.96 11.80
C LYS A 5 -24.18 13.94 12.92
N ALA A 6 -25.12 13.01 13.12
CA ALA A 6 -24.98 11.98 14.15
C ALA A 6 -23.91 10.93 13.78
N MET A 7 -23.82 10.52 12.50
CA MET A 7 -22.73 9.67 12.00
C MET A 7 -21.38 10.36 12.12
N HIS A 8 -21.27 11.63 11.72
CA HIS A 8 -20.04 12.42 11.86
C HIS A 8 -19.60 12.50 13.32
N THR A 9 -20.55 12.76 14.23
CA THR A 9 -20.27 12.76 15.69
C THR A 9 -19.74 11.41 16.16
N PHE A 10 -20.33 10.29 15.74
CA PHE A 10 -19.87 8.95 16.07
C PHE A 10 -18.43 8.69 15.58
N VAL A 11 -18.14 9.02 14.32
CA VAL A 11 -16.78 8.84 13.74
C VAL A 11 -15.76 9.69 14.49
N GLN A 12 -16.07 10.96 14.78
CA GLN A 12 -15.15 11.84 15.52
C GLN A 12 -14.89 11.33 16.95
N ILE A 13 -15.89 10.78 17.63
CA ILE A 13 -15.71 10.16 18.95
C ILE A 13 -14.77 8.94 18.85
N ALA A 14 -14.94 8.10 17.83
CA ALA A 14 -14.11 6.92 17.61
C ALA A 14 -12.63 7.30 17.34
N GLU A 15 -12.39 8.34 16.57
CA GLU A 15 -11.06 8.82 16.22
C GLU A 15 -10.34 9.50 17.38
N GLN A 16 -11.07 10.33 18.14
CA GLN A 16 -10.51 11.05 19.28
C GLN A 16 -10.39 10.19 20.55
N GLY A 17 -11.12 9.07 20.62
CA GLY A 17 -11.19 8.20 21.80
C GLY A 17 -11.76 8.91 23.03
N SER A 18 -12.42 10.09 22.87
CA SER A 18 -12.92 10.92 23.96
C SER A 18 -14.08 11.80 23.48
N LEU A 19 -15.16 11.81 24.24
CA LEU A 19 -16.31 12.68 23.98
C LEU A 19 -15.95 14.18 24.07
N THR A 20 -15.10 14.55 25.01
CA THR A 20 -14.66 15.93 25.21
C THR A 20 -13.80 16.40 24.04
N ARG A 21 -12.78 15.61 23.65
CA ARG A 21 -11.92 15.93 22.50
C ARG A 21 -12.70 15.97 21.19
N ALA A 22 -13.67 15.08 21.01
CA ALA A 22 -14.57 15.12 19.84
C ALA A 22 -15.43 16.40 19.84
N ALA A 23 -15.93 16.84 20.99
CA ALA A 23 -16.67 18.10 21.10
C ALA A 23 -15.79 19.31 20.71
N GLU A 24 -14.58 19.36 21.19
CA GLU A 24 -13.59 20.41 20.88
C GLU A 24 -13.25 20.41 19.37
N SER A 25 -12.93 19.24 18.80
CA SER A 25 -12.59 19.11 17.36
C SER A 25 -13.74 19.52 16.42
N MET A 26 -15.00 19.32 16.88
CA MET A 26 -16.19 19.68 16.13
C MET A 26 -16.69 21.12 16.41
N GLY A 27 -16.03 21.89 17.25
CA GLY A 27 -16.53 23.21 17.70
C GLY A 27 -17.90 23.13 18.34
N SER A 28 -18.22 22.03 19.06
CA SER A 28 -19.53 21.73 19.64
C SER A 28 -19.45 21.57 21.15
N SER A 29 -20.58 21.63 21.85
CA SER A 29 -20.62 21.38 23.28
C SER A 29 -20.67 19.87 23.59
N LEU A 30 -20.06 19.43 24.69
CA LEU A 30 -20.10 18.04 25.15
C LEU A 30 -21.54 17.50 25.28
N PRO A 31 -22.54 18.24 25.85
CA PRO A 31 -23.92 17.79 25.88
C PRO A 31 -24.53 17.58 24.50
N ALA A 32 -24.12 18.37 23.49
CA ALA A 32 -24.65 18.21 22.12
C ALA A 32 -24.07 16.92 21.48
N VAL A 33 -22.79 16.65 21.67
CA VAL A 33 -22.12 15.41 21.21
C VAL A 33 -22.75 14.18 21.86
N VAL A 34 -23.01 14.22 23.17
CA VAL A 34 -23.64 13.12 23.90
C VAL A 34 -25.06 12.85 23.40
N ARG A 35 -25.88 13.92 23.18
CA ARG A 35 -27.24 13.79 22.63
C ARG A 35 -27.20 13.23 21.19
N SER A 36 -26.29 13.71 20.37
CA SER A 36 -26.15 13.25 18.98
C SER A 36 -25.83 11.77 18.90
N LEU A 37 -24.88 11.31 19.72
CA LEU A 37 -24.52 9.88 19.82
C LEU A 37 -25.71 9.06 20.35
N ALA A 38 -26.37 9.48 21.42
CA ALA A 38 -27.51 8.77 21.98
C ALA A 38 -28.68 8.65 20.98
N ALA A 39 -28.91 9.69 20.16
CA ALA A 39 -29.94 9.67 19.13
C ALA A 39 -29.58 8.69 18.00
N LEU A 40 -28.29 8.54 17.65
CA LEU A 40 -27.81 7.55 16.67
C LEU A 40 -27.96 6.12 17.20
N GLU A 41 -27.53 5.86 18.43
CA GLU A 41 -27.68 4.55 19.10
C GLU A 41 -29.13 4.13 19.21
N ALA A 42 -30.04 5.08 19.59
CA ALA A 42 -31.45 4.84 19.66
C ALA A 42 -32.09 4.53 18.29
N HIS A 43 -31.63 5.21 17.22
CA HIS A 43 -32.08 4.94 15.87
C HIS A 43 -31.64 3.57 15.34
N LEU A 44 -30.45 3.15 15.68
CA LEU A 44 -29.90 1.87 15.27
C LEU A 44 -30.32 0.70 16.17
N GLY A 45 -30.87 0.99 17.35
CA GLY A 45 -31.29 -0.01 18.33
C GLY A 45 -30.18 -0.70 19.06
N VAL A 46 -28.91 -0.22 18.91
CA VAL A 46 -27.72 -0.82 19.49
C VAL A 46 -26.80 0.24 20.10
N ARG A 47 -25.97 -0.18 21.06
CA ARG A 47 -24.91 0.66 21.60
C ARG A 47 -23.68 0.58 20.71
N LEU A 48 -23.06 1.72 20.40
CA LEU A 48 -21.86 1.81 19.60
C LEU A 48 -20.58 1.96 20.45
N PHE A 49 -20.75 2.44 21.70
CA PHE A 49 -19.65 2.57 22.65
C PHE A 49 -19.97 1.91 24.00
N HIS A 50 -18.96 1.25 24.57
CA HIS A 50 -18.91 0.94 25.99
C HIS A 50 -18.53 2.20 26.74
N ARG A 51 -19.38 2.63 27.66
CA ARG A 51 -19.16 3.78 28.55
C ARG A 51 -18.80 3.27 29.93
N THR A 52 -17.54 3.30 30.28
CA THR A 52 -17.11 3.16 31.68
C THR A 52 -16.54 4.48 32.16
N THR A 53 -16.53 4.71 33.48
CA THR A 53 -16.01 5.95 34.08
C THR A 53 -14.52 6.20 33.78
N ARG A 54 -13.78 5.22 33.23
CA ARG A 54 -12.34 5.30 32.98
C ARG A 54 -11.95 5.14 31.50
N ARG A 55 -12.81 4.57 30.64
CA ARG A 55 -12.47 4.34 29.22
C ARG A 55 -13.72 4.38 28.33
N LEU A 56 -13.54 4.96 27.16
CA LEU A 56 -14.47 4.90 26.04
C LEU A 56 -13.89 3.95 24.99
N SER A 57 -14.62 2.90 24.64
CA SER A 57 -14.21 1.94 23.62
C SER A 57 -15.39 1.53 22.75
N LEU A 58 -15.15 1.21 21.48
CA LEU A 58 -16.18 0.72 20.57
C LEU A 58 -16.73 -0.64 21.04
N THR A 59 -18.04 -0.84 20.92
CA THR A 59 -18.67 -2.18 20.98
C THR A 59 -18.30 -2.97 19.72
N GLU A 60 -18.72 -4.23 19.63
CA GLU A 60 -18.57 -5.03 18.40
C GLU A 60 -19.39 -4.38 17.27
N GLU A 61 -20.61 -3.98 17.54
CA GLU A 61 -21.50 -3.26 16.62
C GLU A 61 -20.87 -1.91 16.20
N GLY A 62 -20.24 -1.19 17.14
CA GLY A 62 -19.54 0.05 16.85
C GLY A 62 -18.35 -0.15 15.92
N ARG A 63 -17.59 -1.21 16.12
CA ARG A 63 -16.46 -1.57 15.21
C ARG A 63 -16.98 -1.94 13.81
N HIS A 64 -18.10 -2.64 13.75
CA HIS A 64 -18.70 -3.04 12.48
C HIS A 64 -19.34 -1.84 11.73
N TYR A 65 -19.96 -0.93 12.47
CA TYR A 65 -20.63 0.24 11.90
C TYR A 65 -19.67 1.36 11.45
N LEU A 66 -18.49 1.46 12.08
CA LEU A 66 -17.53 2.55 11.82
C LEU A 66 -17.08 2.66 10.36
N PRO A 67 -16.70 1.57 9.68
CA PRO A 67 -16.33 1.62 8.25
C PRO A 67 -17.51 2.12 7.39
N SER A 68 -18.70 1.61 7.61
CA SER A 68 -19.90 2.00 6.85
C SER A 68 -20.31 3.46 7.08
N ALA A 69 -20.20 3.94 8.32
CA ALA A 69 -20.47 5.34 8.64
C ALA A 69 -19.48 6.29 7.94
N ARG A 70 -18.18 5.91 7.89
CA ARG A 70 -17.16 6.66 7.15
C ARG A 70 -17.45 6.69 5.65
N GLU A 71 -17.82 5.55 5.08
CA GLU A 71 -18.14 5.45 3.65
C GLU A 71 -19.32 6.38 3.27
N VAL A 72 -20.37 6.39 4.08
CA VAL A 72 -21.53 7.29 3.86
C VAL A 72 -21.15 8.76 3.95
N LEU A 73 -20.32 9.15 4.92
CA LEU A 73 -19.85 10.53 5.07
C LEU A 73 -18.96 10.95 3.90
N LEU A 74 -18.02 10.08 3.49
CA LEU A 74 -17.18 10.31 2.32
C LEU A 74 -18.00 10.45 1.03
N ALA A 75 -19.08 9.64 0.88
CA ALA A 75 -19.96 9.73 -0.27
C ALA A 75 -20.79 11.04 -0.28
N ALA A 76 -21.21 11.54 0.89
CA ALA A 76 -21.91 12.81 1.01
C ALA A 76 -20.98 13.99 0.68
N ASP A 77 -19.79 14.02 1.26
CA ASP A 77 -18.76 15.04 0.95
C ASP A 77 -18.39 15.04 -0.54
N ALA A 78 -18.29 13.85 -1.12
CA ALA A 78 -18.00 13.69 -2.55
C ALA A 78 -19.16 14.20 -3.45
N ALA A 79 -20.41 14.03 -3.03
CA ALA A 79 -21.57 14.56 -3.75
C ALA A 79 -21.61 16.09 -3.75
N ASP A 80 -21.29 16.71 -2.60
CA ASP A 80 -21.17 18.17 -2.50
C ASP A 80 -20.00 18.72 -3.33
N LEU A 81 -18.88 17.99 -3.35
CA LEU A 81 -17.71 18.31 -4.16
C LEU A 81 -17.96 18.14 -5.66
N ALA A 82 -18.79 17.18 -6.07
CA ALA A 82 -19.11 16.96 -7.49
C ALA A 82 -19.87 18.14 -8.11
N LEU A 83 -20.73 18.79 -7.35
CA LEU A 83 -21.42 20.02 -7.77
C LEU A 83 -20.48 21.24 -7.86
N LYS A 84 -19.34 21.17 -7.16
CA LYS A 84 -18.29 22.21 -7.15
C LYS A 84 -17.08 21.84 -8.03
N ALA A 85 -17.08 20.68 -8.68
CA ALA A 85 -15.91 20.03 -9.27
C ALA A 85 -15.38 20.67 -10.56
N GLU A 86 -16.01 21.70 -11.12
CA GLU A 86 -15.44 22.44 -12.24
C GLU A 86 -14.39 23.49 -11.85
N ALA A 87 -14.16 23.76 -10.54
CA ALA A 87 -13.31 24.87 -10.13
C ALA A 87 -12.47 24.69 -8.85
N HIS A 88 -12.28 23.49 -8.29
CA HIS A 88 -11.58 23.40 -7.00
C HIS A 88 -10.21 22.70 -7.13
N GLU A 89 -9.18 23.48 -6.80
CA GLU A 89 -7.82 23.02 -6.61
C GLU A 89 -7.76 21.89 -5.57
N PRO A 90 -7.01 20.78 -5.83
CA PRO A 90 -6.84 19.70 -4.87
C PRO A 90 -6.35 20.20 -3.51
N ALA A 91 -7.04 19.85 -2.43
CA ALA A 91 -6.73 20.29 -1.07
C ALA A 91 -7.05 19.21 -0.02
N GLY A 92 -6.41 19.30 1.15
CA GLY A 92 -6.64 18.44 2.31
C GLY A 92 -5.64 17.31 2.47
N GLN A 93 -5.90 16.38 3.40
CA GLN A 93 -5.02 15.27 3.76
C GLN A 93 -5.19 14.09 2.79
N LEU A 94 -4.07 13.54 2.33
CA LEU A 94 -3.98 12.33 1.51
C LEU A 94 -3.05 11.32 2.19
N THR A 95 -3.55 10.14 2.50
CA THR A 95 -2.77 9.05 3.09
C THR A 95 -2.49 7.99 2.04
N ILE A 96 -1.20 7.70 1.81
CA ILE A 96 -0.73 6.84 0.73
C ILE A 96 0.11 5.71 1.32
N THR A 97 -0.03 4.49 0.81
CA THR A 97 0.88 3.38 1.13
C THR A 97 1.56 2.82 -0.12
N ALA A 98 2.81 2.37 0.05
CA ALA A 98 3.59 1.72 -1.00
C ALA A 98 4.56 0.69 -0.40
N PRO A 99 5.10 -0.27 -1.19
CA PRO A 99 6.19 -1.13 -0.75
C PRO A 99 7.42 -0.29 -0.39
N VAL A 100 8.16 -0.70 0.66
CA VAL A 100 9.22 0.12 1.27
C VAL A 100 10.23 0.63 0.23
N LEU A 101 10.88 -0.27 -0.49
CA LEU A 101 11.94 0.12 -1.41
C LEU A 101 11.40 0.83 -2.68
N PHE A 102 10.27 0.39 -3.22
CA PHE A 102 9.61 1.05 -4.34
C PHE A 102 9.10 2.44 -3.95
N GLY A 103 8.53 2.53 -2.75
CA GLY A 103 8.09 3.79 -2.16
C GLY A 103 9.23 4.79 -2.03
N HIS A 104 10.38 4.36 -1.51
CA HIS A 104 11.58 5.19 -1.39
C HIS A 104 12.11 5.66 -2.75
N MET A 105 12.28 4.74 -3.69
CA MET A 105 12.96 5.03 -4.96
C MET A 105 12.09 5.82 -5.95
N TYR A 106 10.78 5.57 -5.98
CA TYR A 106 9.89 6.08 -7.04
C TYR A 106 8.71 6.90 -6.53
N VAL A 107 7.99 6.39 -5.50
CA VAL A 107 6.75 7.03 -5.06
C VAL A 107 7.02 8.32 -4.29
N ALA A 108 7.98 8.33 -3.37
CA ALA A 108 8.31 9.52 -2.59
C ALA A 108 8.82 10.68 -3.45
N PRO A 109 9.71 10.49 -4.44
CA PRO A 109 10.07 11.54 -5.39
C PRO A 109 8.87 12.07 -6.21
N ALA A 110 7.97 11.17 -6.66
CA ALA A 110 6.76 11.55 -7.38
C ALA A 110 5.81 12.39 -6.50
N ILE A 111 5.61 11.98 -5.24
CA ILE A 111 4.83 12.73 -4.25
C ILE A 111 5.46 14.11 -3.99
N THR A 112 6.77 14.19 -3.87
CA THR A 112 7.46 15.47 -3.65
C THR A 112 7.19 16.46 -4.80
N ARG A 113 7.19 15.97 -6.05
CA ARG A 113 6.84 16.80 -7.20
C ARG A 113 5.35 17.18 -7.22
N PHE A 114 4.47 16.23 -6.85
CA PHE A 114 3.04 16.47 -6.71
C PHE A 114 2.73 17.57 -5.70
N MET A 115 3.33 17.51 -4.52
CA MET A 115 3.12 18.51 -3.47
C MET A 115 3.66 19.91 -3.83
N LYS A 116 4.71 19.98 -4.67
CA LYS A 116 5.17 21.27 -5.22
C LYS A 116 4.17 21.91 -6.17
N ARG A 117 3.30 21.10 -6.79
CA ARG A 117 2.24 21.59 -7.71
C ARG A 117 0.95 21.93 -6.97
N TYR A 118 0.65 21.25 -5.86
CA TYR A 118 -0.61 21.36 -5.11
C TYR A 118 -0.32 21.68 -3.64
N ASP A 119 -0.09 22.95 -3.35
CA ASP A 119 0.35 23.45 -2.05
C ASP A 119 -0.67 23.25 -0.91
N LYS A 120 -1.96 23.12 -1.26
CA LYS A 120 -3.06 22.88 -0.31
C LYS A 120 -3.24 21.40 0.07
N VAL A 121 -2.49 20.48 -0.55
CA VAL A 121 -2.50 19.07 -0.21
C VAL A 121 -1.44 18.77 0.84
N ARG A 122 -1.81 17.96 1.83
CA ARG A 122 -0.90 17.34 2.80
C ARG A 122 -0.86 15.84 2.56
N CYS A 123 0.33 15.22 2.56
CA CYS A 123 0.50 13.80 2.34
C CYS A 123 1.11 13.11 3.56
N SER A 124 0.51 11.99 3.97
CA SER A 124 1.15 10.99 4.85
C SER A 124 1.48 9.76 4.03
N VAL A 125 2.75 9.34 4.06
CA VAL A 125 3.24 8.21 3.25
C VAL A 125 3.68 7.09 4.18
N LEU A 126 3.00 5.95 4.09
CA LEU A 126 3.23 4.76 4.90
C LEU A 126 3.86 3.68 4.03
N LEU A 127 5.12 3.34 4.30
CA LEU A 127 5.87 2.37 3.52
C LEU A 127 5.87 1.01 4.22
N TYR A 128 5.20 0.01 3.62
CA TYR A 128 5.07 -1.34 4.17
C TYR A 128 5.23 -2.41 3.10
N ASP A 129 5.98 -3.47 3.42
CA ASP A 129 6.05 -4.68 2.58
C ASP A 129 4.98 -5.72 2.93
N ARG A 130 4.21 -5.50 4.01
CA ARG A 130 3.03 -6.30 4.36
C ARG A 130 1.80 -5.91 3.55
N THR A 131 0.83 -6.81 3.47
CA THR A 131 -0.50 -6.46 2.98
C THR A 131 -1.20 -5.55 3.99
N VAL A 132 -1.81 -4.48 3.50
CA VAL A 132 -2.50 -3.46 4.29
C VAL A 132 -3.96 -3.40 3.83
N ASN A 133 -4.89 -3.37 4.76
CA ASN A 133 -6.30 -3.09 4.47
C ASN A 133 -6.50 -1.57 4.44
N LEU A 134 -6.75 -1.02 3.24
CA LEU A 134 -6.87 0.42 3.06
C LEU A 134 -7.99 1.04 3.90
N LEU A 135 -9.13 0.35 4.01
CA LEU A 135 -10.30 0.85 4.73
C LEU A 135 -10.08 0.84 6.25
N GLU A 136 -9.54 -0.26 6.79
CA GLU A 136 -9.30 -0.39 8.24
C GLU A 136 -8.20 0.55 8.73
N GLU A 137 -7.17 0.78 7.90
CA GLU A 137 -6.02 1.63 8.25
C GLU A 137 -6.19 3.09 7.79
N ASN A 138 -7.39 3.47 7.27
CA ASN A 138 -7.69 4.83 6.79
C ASN A 138 -6.70 5.35 5.75
N ILE A 139 -6.38 4.51 4.77
CA ILE A 139 -5.48 4.82 3.67
C ILE A 139 -6.30 5.13 2.42
N ASP A 140 -6.08 6.29 1.83
CA ASP A 140 -6.79 6.73 0.63
C ASP A 140 -6.33 5.99 -0.62
N ILE A 141 -5.02 5.74 -0.74
CA ILE A 141 -4.40 5.16 -1.94
C ILE A 141 -3.28 4.18 -1.56
N GLY A 142 -3.23 3.04 -2.25
CA GLY A 142 -2.11 2.11 -2.18
C GLY A 142 -1.40 1.95 -3.53
N ILE A 143 -0.08 1.85 -3.52
CA ILE A 143 0.71 1.37 -4.66
C ILE A 143 1.05 -0.10 -4.39
N ARG A 144 0.78 -0.99 -5.35
CA ARG A 144 0.99 -2.43 -5.21
C ARG A 144 1.72 -3.02 -6.40
N ILE A 145 2.59 -4.01 -6.13
CA ILE A 145 3.33 -4.77 -7.13
C ILE A 145 2.87 -6.22 -7.02
N SER A 146 1.70 -6.51 -7.53
CA SER A 146 1.15 -7.89 -7.61
C SER A 146 -0.11 -7.88 -8.47
N PRO A 147 -0.51 -9.05 -9.04
CA PRO A 147 -1.86 -9.22 -9.51
C PRO A 147 -2.85 -8.97 -8.37
N LEU A 148 -3.92 -8.25 -8.65
CA LEU A 148 -4.98 -8.04 -7.68
C LEU A 148 -5.85 -9.30 -7.62
N GLN A 149 -6.07 -9.76 -6.40
CA GLN A 149 -7.16 -10.72 -6.16
C GLN A 149 -8.47 -9.95 -6.14
N ASP A 150 -9.59 -10.59 -6.45
CA ASP A 150 -10.93 -10.00 -6.38
C ASP A 150 -11.10 -9.25 -5.05
N SER A 151 -11.26 -7.94 -5.15
CA SER A 151 -11.39 -7.07 -3.99
C SER A 151 -12.41 -5.96 -4.28
N SER A 152 -12.96 -5.36 -3.24
CA SER A 152 -13.78 -4.15 -3.32
C SER A 152 -12.99 -2.91 -3.73
N LEU A 153 -11.72 -3.06 -4.09
CA LEU A 153 -10.83 -1.97 -4.48
C LEU A 153 -10.82 -1.81 -6.01
N VAL A 154 -10.74 -0.57 -6.44
CA VAL A 154 -10.43 -0.24 -7.84
C VAL A 154 -8.93 -0.27 -8.02
N ALA A 155 -8.49 -0.83 -9.15
CA ALA A 155 -7.09 -0.86 -9.52
C ALA A 155 -6.86 -0.25 -10.89
N GLN A 156 -5.81 0.54 -11.01
CA GLN A 156 -5.35 1.07 -12.29
C GLN A 156 -3.85 0.78 -12.44
N THR A 157 -3.49 0.08 -13.51
CA THR A 157 -2.10 -0.28 -13.78
C THR A 157 -1.29 0.94 -14.18
N LEU A 158 -0.15 1.13 -13.52
CA LEU A 158 0.82 2.17 -13.80
C LEU A 158 1.94 1.68 -14.73
N GLY A 159 2.28 0.40 -14.67
CA GLY A 159 3.35 -0.22 -15.45
C GLY A 159 3.59 -1.66 -15.05
N THR A 160 4.72 -2.22 -15.47
CA THR A 160 5.11 -3.59 -15.15
C THR A 160 6.56 -3.68 -14.69
N ILE A 161 6.87 -4.65 -13.84
CA ILE A 161 8.20 -4.91 -13.30
C ILE A 161 8.54 -6.39 -13.48
N ARG A 162 9.74 -6.68 -13.97
CA ARG A 162 10.27 -8.05 -14.11
C ARG A 162 10.68 -8.59 -12.74
N ARG A 163 10.56 -9.91 -12.57
CA ARG A 163 11.18 -10.62 -11.48
C ARG A 163 12.41 -11.33 -11.99
N VAL A 164 13.56 -10.98 -11.47
CA VAL A 164 14.88 -11.40 -11.95
C VAL A 164 15.63 -12.20 -10.91
N VAL A 165 16.61 -12.97 -11.33
CA VAL A 165 17.60 -13.61 -10.46
C VAL A 165 18.95 -12.92 -10.67
N ALA A 166 19.63 -12.62 -9.57
CA ALA A 166 20.94 -11.97 -9.59
C ALA A 166 21.92 -12.66 -8.64
N ALA A 167 23.21 -12.50 -8.95
CA ALA A 167 24.31 -12.85 -8.07
C ALA A 167 25.50 -11.92 -8.36
N SER A 168 26.47 -11.83 -7.42
CA SER A 168 27.69 -11.06 -7.69
C SER A 168 28.59 -11.80 -8.69
N PRO A 169 29.39 -11.07 -9.51
CA PRO A 169 30.35 -11.69 -10.43
C PRO A 169 31.31 -12.63 -9.72
N ASP A 170 31.80 -12.26 -8.55
CA ASP A 170 32.74 -13.08 -7.77
C ASP A 170 32.11 -14.40 -7.30
N PHE A 171 30.84 -14.35 -6.85
CA PHE A 171 30.09 -15.55 -6.49
C PHE A 171 29.91 -16.46 -7.71
N LEU A 172 29.55 -15.91 -8.87
CA LEU A 172 29.41 -16.68 -10.11
C LEU A 172 30.69 -17.29 -10.59
N ALA A 173 31.82 -16.62 -10.40
CA ALA A 173 33.15 -17.16 -10.76
C ALA A 173 33.51 -18.41 -9.96
N HIS A 174 33.10 -18.48 -8.68
CA HIS A 174 33.39 -19.61 -7.79
C HIS A 174 32.32 -20.71 -7.85
N HIS A 175 31.05 -20.33 -8.00
CA HIS A 175 29.91 -21.24 -7.91
C HIS A 175 29.41 -21.74 -9.28
N GLY A 176 29.81 -21.05 -10.36
CA GLY A 176 29.28 -21.25 -11.70
C GLY A 176 28.07 -20.40 -12.02
N THR A 177 27.88 -20.13 -13.30
CA THR A 177 26.68 -19.42 -13.82
C THR A 177 25.61 -20.45 -14.15
N PRO A 178 24.42 -20.41 -13.53
CA PRO A 178 23.36 -21.36 -13.79
C PRO A 178 22.83 -21.17 -15.21
N ARG A 179 22.58 -22.28 -15.90
CA ARG A 179 22.02 -22.31 -17.26
C ARG A 179 20.56 -22.68 -17.29
N HIS A 180 20.07 -23.32 -16.24
CA HIS A 180 18.68 -23.74 -16.10
C HIS A 180 18.20 -23.50 -14.64
N PRO A 181 16.92 -23.20 -14.40
CA PRO A 181 16.40 -23.00 -13.04
C PRO A 181 16.71 -24.12 -12.06
N ARG A 182 16.76 -25.37 -12.52
CA ARG A 182 17.07 -26.56 -11.67
C ARG A 182 18.49 -26.52 -11.10
N ASP A 183 19.41 -25.78 -11.71
CA ASP A 183 20.78 -25.61 -11.21
C ASP A 183 20.80 -24.82 -9.89
N LEU A 184 19.71 -24.12 -9.56
CA LEU A 184 19.54 -23.40 -8.30
C LEU A 184 19.03 -24.31 -7.16
N ALA A 185 18.69 -25.58 -7.41
CA ALA A 185 18.23 -26.48 -6.37
C ALA A 185 19.32 -26.69 -5.33
N GLY A 186 19.06 -26.31 -4.08
CA GLY A 186 20.05 -26.37 -2.99
C GLY A 186 21.21 -25.38 -3.09
N ALA A 187 21.28 -24.53 -4.10
CA ALA A 187 22.30 -23.49 -4.22
C ALA A 187 22.16 -22.43 -3.14
N PRO A 188 23.28 -21.87 -2.62
CA PRO A 188 23.22 -20.80 -1.62
C PRO A 188 22.41 -19.60 -2.10
N SER A 189 21.51 -19.13 -1.26
CA SER A 189 20.64 -17.98 -1.59
C SER A 189 20.47 -17.02 -0.44
N VAL A 190 20.05 -15.80 -0.79
CA VAL A 190 19.68 -14.72 0.13
C VAL A 190 18.21 -14.38 -0.08
N ARG A 191 17.46 -14.18 1.01
CA ARG A 191 16.05 -13.81 0.99
C ARG A 191 15.81 -12.46 1.65
N GLY A 192 14.99 -11.63 1.03
CA GLY A 192 14.56 -10.34 1.56
C GLY A 192 13.14 -10.33 2.15
N ARG A 193 12.49 -11.50 2.26
CA ARG A 193 11.16 -11.66 2.83
C ARG A 193 11.05 -13.01 3.53
N ILE A 194 11.15 -13.00 4.84
CA ILE A 194 11.04 -14.20 5.69
C ILE A 194 9.67 -14.87 5.55
N ASP A 195 8.61 -14.08 5.38
CA ASP A 195 7.22 -14.51 5.23
C ASP A 195 6.85 -15.04 3.83
N ALA A 196 7.75 -14.88 2.84
CA ALA A 196 7.50 -15.37 1.49
C ALA A 196 7.78 -16.88 1.37
N PRO A 197 7.08 -17.60 0.47
CA PRO A 197 7.39 -19.00 0.18
C PRO A 197 8.86 -19.19 -0.23
N PRO A 198 9.54 -20.27 0.21
CA PRO A 198 10.95 -20.52 -0.12
C PRO A 198 11.17 -20.88 -1.59
N GLN A 199 10.12 -21.25 -2.30
CA GLN A 199 10.18 -21.68 -3.70
C GLN A 199 10.23 -20.47 -4.64
N TRP A 200 11.17 -20.52 -5.57
CA TRP A 200 11.26 -19.57 -6.67
C TRP A 200 10.54 -20.12 -7.89
N GLN A 201 9.78 -19.27 -8.55
CA GLN A 201 9.00 -19.65 -9.73
C GLN A 201 9.67 -19.08 -10.99
N PHE A 202 9.82 -19.93 -11.98
CA PHE A 202 10.35 -19.65 -13.30
C PHE A 202 9.32 -20.04 -14.36
N HIS A 203 9.54 -19.63 -15.60
CA HIS A 203 8.70 -19.94 -16.72
C HIS A 203 9.51 -20.61 -17.84
N GLU A 204 9.07 -21.79 -18.30
CA GLU A 204 9.71 -22.54 -19.35
C GLU A 204 8.65 -23.18 -20.26
N GLY A 205 8.64 -22.83 -21.56
CA GLY A 205 7.74 -23.43 -22.53
C GLY A 205 6.24 -23.35 -22.15
N GLY A 206 5.80 -22.25 -21.54
CA GLY A 206 4.42 -22.07 -21.10
C GLY A 206 4.08 -22.73 -19.76
N LYS A 207 5.06 -23.34 -19.07
CA LYS A 207 4.87 -24.01 -17.78
C LYS A 207 5.65 -23.32 -16.66
N THR A 208 5.10 -23.38 -15.45
CA THR A 208 5.81 -22.92 -14.25
C THR A 208 6.75 -23.98 -13.73
N VAL A 209 8.02 -23.64 -13.58
CA VAL A 209 9.05 -24.47 -12.93
C VAL A 209 9.34 -23.89 -11.55
N SER A 210 9.19 -24.68 -10.50
CA SER A 210 9.47 -24.28 -9.12
C SER A 210 10.76 -24.89 -8.63
N VAL A 211 11.61 -24.07 -8.00
CA VAL A 211 12.90 -24.50 -7.44
C VAL A 211 13.06 -23.97 -6.03
N THR A 212 13.66 -24.75 -5.15
CA THR A 212 13.95 -24.33 -3.76
C THR A 212 15.46 -24.24 -3.54
N PRO A 213 16.04 -23.04 -3.56
CA PRO A 213 17.41 -22.81 -3.17
C PRO A 213 17.61 -23.01 -1.66
N SER A 214 18.88 -23.19 -1.25
CA SER A 214 19.25 -23.25 0.17
C SER A 214 19.39 -21.83 0.74
N ASN A 215 18.54 -21.47 1.68
CA ASN A 215 18.59 -20.16 2.33
C ASN A 215 19.71 -20.13 3.37
N ARG A 216 20.77 -19.34 3.10
CA ARG A 216 21.85 -19.08 4.07
C ARG A 216 21.61 -17.83 4.90
N LEU A 217 20.89 -16.85 4.35
CA LEU A 217 20.68 -15.55 4.98
C LEU A 217 19.30 -15.00 4.61
N GLU A 218 18.55 -14.58 5.61
CA GLU A 218 17.21 -14.06 5.45
C GLU A 218 17.04 -12.73 6.18
N PHE A 219 16.30 -11.82 5.55
CA PHE A 219 15.96 -10.52 6.11
C PHE A 219 14.44 -10.30 6.03
N ASN A 220 13.93 -9.41 6.85
CA ASN A 220 12.55 -8.93 6.74
C ASN A 220 12.41 -7.75 5.76
N HIS A 221 13.53 -7.26 5.19
CA HIS A 221 13.60 -6.17 4.22
C HIS A 221 14.46 -6.52 3.01
N LEU A 222 14.11 -5.97 1.84
CA LEU A 222 14.77 -6.28 0.58
C LEU A 222 16.15 -5.60 0.43
N ALA A 223 16.31 -4.37 0.90
CA ALA A 223 17.57 -3.64 0.70
C ALA A 223 18.80 -4.37 1.25
N PRO A 224 18.82 -4.86 2.51
CA PRO A 224 19.97 -5.63 3.01
C PRO A 224 20.15 -6.96 2.29
N ALA A 225 19.09 -7.57 1.75
CA ALA A 225 19.22 -8.80 0.96
C ALA A 225 19.92 -8.55 -0.39
N VAL A 226 19.64 -7.43 -1.05
CA VAL A 226 20.35 -7.01 -2.28
C VAL A 226 21.83 -6.77 -1.99
N GLU A 227 22.17 -6.07 -0.89
CA GLU A 227 23.55 -5.84 -0.49
C GLU A 227 24.29 -7.15 -0.17
N ALA A 228 23.66 -8.06 0.57
CA ALA A 228 24.24 -9.37 0.86
C ALA A 228 24.49 -10.19 -0.42
N CYS A 229 23.55 -10.15 -1.37
CA CYS A 229 23.70 -10.77 -2.68
C CYS A 229 24.89 -10.15 -3.45
N ALA A 230 25.01 -8.82 -3.46
CA ALA A 230 26.12 -8.09 -4.07
C ALA A 230 27.48 -8.36 -3.39
N ALA A 231 27.46 -8.71 -2.10
CA ALA A 231 28.64 -9.14 -1.35
C ALA A 231 28.99 -10.63 -1.52
N GLY A 232 28.32 -11.36 -2.43
CA GLY A 232 28.66 -12.74 -2.75
C GLY A 232 28.08 -13.81 -1.84
N MET A 233 27.04 -13.51 -1.07
CA MET A 233 26.45 -14.48 -0.14
C MET A 233 25.58 -15.55 -0.81
N GLY A 234 25.27 -15.40 -2.10
CA GLY A 234 24.49 -16.37 -2.86
C GLY A 234 23.61 -15.71 -3.94
N PHE A 235 22.79 -16.52 -4.58
CA PHE A 235 21.77 -16.04 -5.50
C PHE A 235 20.65 -15.31 -4.76
N GLY A 236 20.03 -14.31 -5.41
CA GLY A 236 18.84 -13.66 -4.90
C GLY A 236 17.77 -13.50 -5.99
N THR A 237 16.49 -13.63 -5.64
CA THR A 237 15.38 -13.28 -6.53
C THR A 237 14.80 -11.94 -6.10
N PHE A 238 14.72 -11.01 -7.05
CA PHE A 238 14.35 -9.61 -6.81
C PHE A 238 13.40 -9.11 -7.90
N PHE A 239 12.79 -7.96 -7.66
CA PHE A 239 12.26 -7.18 -8.78
C PHE A 239 13.41 -6.42 -9.45
N SER A 240 13.35 -6.28 -10.77
CA SER A 240 14.40 -5.66 -11.57
C SER A 240 14.88 -4.30 -11.05
N TYR A 241 13.93 -3.42 -10.66
CA TYR A 241 14.25 -2.09 -10.12
C TYR A 241 15.15 -2.11 -8.87
N GLN A 242 15.13 -3.21 -8.11
CA GLN A 242 15.90 -3.35 -6.87
C GLN A 242 17.37 -3.60 -7.14
N VAL A 243 17.70 -4.24 -8.25
CA VAL A 243 19.06 -4.70 -8.59
C VAL A 243 19.68 -3.98 -9.78
N LEU A 244 18.90 -3.35 -10.67
CA LEU A 244 19.44 -2.64 -11.83
C LEU A 244 20.50 -1.59 -11.49
N PRO A 245 20.41 -0.80 -10.41
CA PRO A 245 21.51 0.10 -10.01
C PRO A 245 22.81 -0.64 -9.70
N TYR A 246 22.75 -1.82 -9.11
CA TYR A 246 23.89 -2.67 -8.81
C TYR A 246 24.45 -3.35 -10.05
N VAL A 247 23.60 -3.72 -11.00
CA VAL A 247 24.00 -4.24 -12.30
C VAL A 247 24.76 -3.17 -13.09
N ALA A 248 24.25 -1.94 -13.11
CA ALA A 248 24.92 -0.81 -13.76
C ALA A 248 26.30 -0.49 -13.15
N GLN A 249 26.52 -0.80 -11.86
CA GLN A 249 27.79 -0.66 -11.16
C GLN A 249 28.68 -1.89 -11.30
N GLY A 250 28.26 -2.96 -11.99
CA GLY A 250 28.98 -4.22 -12.11
C GLY A 250 29.05 -5.06 -10.83
N ARG A 251 28.28 -4.70 -9.78
CA ARG A 251 28.22 -5.40 -8.49
C ARG A 251 27.32 -6.63 -8.52
N LEU A 252 26.34 -6.65 -9.42
CA LEU A 252 25.45 -7.78 -9.66
C LEU A 252 25.38 -8.08 -11.16
N LYS A 253 25.11 -9.35 -11.49
CA LYS A 253 24.82 -9.83 -12.83
C LYS A 253 23.50 -10.57 -12.81
N LEU A 254 22.64 -10.32 -13.81
CA LEU A 254 21.41 -11.09 -14.00
C LEU A 254 21.75 -12.46 -14.61
N VAL A 255 21.00 -13.47 -14.19
CA VAL A 255 21.10 -14.84 -14.68
C VAL A 255 19.72 -15.41 -14.93
N LEU A 256 19.60 -16.41 -15.81
CA LEU A 256 18.35 -17.10 -16.13
C LEU A 256 17.25 -16.17 -16.70
N GLU A 257 17.63 -15.13 -17.43
CA GLU A 257 16.67 -14.15 -17.98
C GLU A 257 15.64 -14.80 -18.93
N ASP A 258 16.03 -15.86 -19.67
CA ASP A 258 15.12 -16.61 -20.56
C ASP A 258 14.00 -17.38 -19.78
N TYR A 259 14.15 -17.51 -18.48
CA TYR A 259 13.23 -18.24 -17.60
C TYR A 259 12.43 -17.31 -16.68
N GLU A 260 12.48 -16.02 -16.88
CA GLU A 260 11.72 -15.07 -16.04
C GLU A 260 10.23 -15.34 -16.11
N PRO A 261 9.52 -15.29 -14.98
CA PRO A 261 8.07 -15.35 -14.99
C PRO A 261 7.49 -14.08 -15.63
N PRO A 262 6.22 -14.09 -16.07
CA PRO A 262 5.57 -12.90 -16.60
C PRO A 262 5.74 -11.69 -15.67
N PRO A 263 5.99 -10.49 -16.23
CA PRO A 263 6.17 -9.27 -15.44
C PRO A 263 4.97 -9.01 -14.52
N ARG A 264 5.26 -8.47 -13.34
CA ARG A 264 4.23 -8.12 -12.35
C ARG A 264 3.69 -6.71 -12.60
N PRO A 265 2.36 -6.51 -12.55
CA PRO A 265 1.80 -5.18 -12.65
C PRO A 265 2.13 -4.35 -11.41
N VAL A 266 2.45 -3.08 -11.63
CA VAL A 266 2.43 -2.03 -10.62
C VAL A 266 1.13 -1.29 -10.77
N SER A 267 0.35 -1.22 -9.71
CA SER A 267 -0.98 -0.60 -9.78
C SER A 267 -1.17 0.39 -8.64
N VAL A 268 -1.89 1.46 -8.93
CA VAL A 268 -2.52 2.28 -7.92
C VAL A 268 -3.86 1.63 -7.56
N ILE A 269 -4.10 1.44 -6.28
CA ILE A 269 -5.33 0.86 -5.74
C ILE A 269 -5.98 1.83 -4.77
N TYR A 270 -7.30 1.86 -4.76
CA TYR A 270 -8.09 2.73 -3.89
C TYR A 270 -9.50 2.14 -3.67
N PRO A 271 -10.20 2.49 -2.58
CA PRO A 271 -11.55 2.04 -2.34
C PRO A 271 -12.49 2.42 -3.49
N ASN A 272 -13.40 1.50 -3.84
CA ASN A 272 -14.42 1.78 -4.85
C ASN A 272 -15.44 2.78 -4.28
N ALA A 273 -15.29 4.05 -4.63
CA ALA A 273 -16.22 5.11 -4.27
C ALA A 273 -16.86 5.69 -5.53
N ARG A 274 -18.16 5.92 -5.50
CA ARG A 274 -18.89 6.57 -6.62
C ARG A 274 -18.30 7.93 -6.99
N LEU A 275 -17.71 8.62 -6.00
CA LEU A 275 -17.10 9.94 -6.18
C LEU A 275 -15.78 10.00 -5.40
N LEU A 276 -14.69 10.08 -6.11
CA LEU A 276 -13.36 10.27 -5.52
C LEU A 276 -13.13 11.75 -5.19
N PRO A 277 -12.59 12.08 -4.01
CA PRO A 277 -12.14 13.44 -3.69
C PRO A 277 -11.19 13.99 -4.77
N ALA A 278 -11.25 15.31 -5.01
CA ALA A 278 -10.42 15.95 -6.05
C ALA A 278 -8.93 15.68 -5.85
N ARG A 279 -8.43 15.69 -4.61
CA ARG A 279 -7.04 15.36 -4.26
C ARG A 279 -6.65 13.93 -4.63
N THR A 280 -7.54 12.97 -4.39
CA THR A 280 -7.32 11.54 -4.71
C THR A 280 -7.27 11.34 -6.22
N ARG A 281 -8.21 11.92 -6.96
CA ARG A 281 -8.26 11.88 -8.44
C ARG A 281 -7.00 12.51 -9.04
N ALA A 282 -6.64 13.73 -8.60
CA ALA A 282 -5.46 14.43 -9.08
C ALA A 282 -4.17 13.62 -8.82
N PHE A 283 -4.06 12.96 -7.67
CA PHE A 283 -2.91 12.13 -7.37
C PHE A 283 -2.86 10.86 -8.24
N ILE A 284 -3.99 10.20 -8.50
CA ILE A 284 -4.05 9.04 -9.41
C ILE A 284 -3.60 9.44 -10.81
N ASP A 285 -4.11 10.56 -11.33
CA ASP A 285 -3.74 11.06 -12.66
C ASP A 285 -2.27 11.48 -12.72
N TRP A 286 -1.77 12.09 -11.65
CA TRP A 286 -0.35 12.39 -11.48
C TRP A 286 0.52 11.14 -11.55
N MET A 287 0.19 10.10 -10.78
CA MET A 287 0.94 8.84 -10.78
C MET A 287 0.91 8.16 -12.14
N LYS A 288 -0.21 8.18 -12.86
CA LYS A 288 -0.28 7.69 -14.24
C LYS A 288 0.68 8.43 -15.16
N SER A 289 0.74 9.74 -15.06
CA SER A 289 1.65 10.56 -15.86
C SER A 289 3.11 10.26 -15.53
N GLU A 290 3.46 10.20 -14.24
CA GLU A 290 4.83 9.93 -13.76
C GLU A 290 5.34 8.54 -14.15
N PHE A 291 4.45 7.56 -14.21
CA PHE A 291 4.77 6.16 -14.51
C PHE A 291 4.38 5.73 -15.93
N SER A 292 3.95 6.66 -16.78
CA SER A 292 3.56 6.37 -18.17
C SER A 292 4.71 5.68 -18.92
N GLY A 293 4.44 4.48 -19.43
CA GLY A 293 5.45 3.69 -20.16
C GLY A 293 6.48 2.95 -19.31
N MET A 294 6.32 2.95 -17.99
CA MET A 294 7.23 2.25 -17.08
C MET A 294 7.26 0.75 -17.35
N ARG A 295 8.42 0.27 -17.85
CA ARG A 295 8.78 -1.15 -17.98
C ARG A 295 10.15 -1.34 -17.34
N MET A 296 10.22 -2.05 -16.25
CA MET A 296 11.46 -2.32 -15.51
C MET A 296 11.72 -3.82 -15.39
#